data_2751a319fe0bfe94d09e7f38e7537b6e
#
_entry.id   2751a319fe0bfe94d09e7f38e7537b6e
#
_cell.length_a   1.000
_cell.length_b   1.000
_cell.length_c   1.000
_cell.angle_alpha   90.00
_cell.angle_beta   90.00
_cell.angle_gamma   90.00
#
_symmetry.space_group_name_H-M   'P 1'
#
loop_
_entity.id
_entity.type
_entity.pdbx_description
1 polymer ?
#
loop_
_entity_poly.entity_id
_entity_poly.type
_entity_poly.pdbx_seq_one_letter_code
_entity_poly.pdbx_strand_id
1 'polypeptide(L)'
;MSIQTRRLFVLLINVHDVLLHQYGSIQAPLPPKYYVPGDRLWFRNPDAHSSDVSGYEGSWGFYLGGGLFTNFRKRGQSFTLTDKCAEVFRWRHATFTDSEGELRIDETIVEKRVAHTLADATLTAEVMRQMLCLRDPKGVYDAGGCIDTTREAPRQVCPGTTDIVLPVS
;
A
#
# COMPACT_ATOMS: atom_id res chain seq x y z
N MET A 1 -28.94 37.17 -17.56
CA MET A 1 -27.94 36.04 -17.58
C MET A 1 -28.34 35.11 -18.71
N SER A 2 -27.49 34.96 -19.69
CA SER A 2 -27.83 34.33 -20.95
C SER A 2 -27.98 32.80 -20.81
N ILE A 3 -28.85 32.26 -21.64
CA ILE A 3 -29.12 30.80 -21.75
C ILE A 3 -27.81 29.97 -21.98
N GLN A 4 -26.78 30.58 -22.58
CA GLN A 4 -25.47 29.93 -22.80
C GLN A 4 -24.73 29.65 -21.50
N THR A 5 -24.80 30.50 -20.50
CA THR A 5 -24.09 30.30 -19.21
C THR A 5 -24.70 29.12 -18.42
N ARG A 6 -26.01 28.96 -18.51
CA ARG A 6 -26.70 27.82 -17.86
C ARG A 6 -26.36 26.47 -18.54
N ARG A 7 -26.24 26.44 -19.87
CA ARG A 7 -25.87 25.23 -20.60
C ARG A 7 -24.43 24.83 -20.31
N LEU A 8 -23.53 25.78 -20.20
CA LEU A 8 -22.14 25.51 -19.86
C LEU A 8 -21.99 24.94 -18.44
N PHE A 9 -22.75 25.49 -17.50
CA PHE A 9 -22.75 25.01 -16.12
C PHE A 9 -23.29 23.58 -15.98
N VAL A 10 -24.41 23.29 -16.68
CA VAL A 10 -25.01 21.94 -16.73
C VAL A 10 -24.04 20.94 -17.41
N LEU A 11 -23.35 21.38 -18.46
CA LEU A 11 -22.36 20.54 -19.15
C LEU A 11 -21.15 20.20 -18.22
N LEU A 12 -20.69 21.18 -17.43
CA LEU A 12 -19.62 20.98 -16.47
C LEU A 12 -20.02 20.00 -15.34
N ILE A 13 -21.25 20.09 -14.85
CA ILE A 13 -21.74 19.17 -13.83
C ILE A 13 -21.82 17.74 -14.41
N ASN A 14 -22.36 17.57 -15.62
CA ASN A 14 -22.44 16.26 -16.26
C ASN A 14 -21.06 15.67 -16.57
N VAL A 15 -20.10 16.48 -16.95
CA VAL A 15 -18.71 16.04 -17.18
C VAL A 15 -18.07 15.61 -15.87
N HIS A 16 -18.31 16.33 -14.78
CA HIS A 16 -17.82 15.98 -13.46
C HIS A 16 -18.39 14.63 -12.99
N ASP A 17 -19.70 14.42 -13.14
CA ASP A 17 -20.37 13.18 -12.73
C ASP A 17 -19.96 11.97 -13.57
N VAL A 18 -19.52 12.17 -14.82
CA VAL A 18 -19.07 11.10 -15.71
C VAL A 18 -17.60 10.77 -15.51
N LEU A 19 -16.77 11.76 -15.18
CA LEU A 19 -15.31 11.60 -15.12
C LEU A 19 -14.76 11.36 -13.72
N LEU A 20 -15.49 11.77 -12.68
CA LEU A 20 -15.02 11.65 -11.30
C LEU A 20 -15.89 10.64 -10.55
N HIS A 21 -15.19 9.62 -10.00
CA HIS A 21 -15.80 8.63 -9.13
C HIS A 21 -15.28 8.81 -7.70
N GLN A 22 -16.17 8.69 -6.74
CA GLN A 22 -15.79 8.71 -5.34
C GLN A 22 -15.37 7.30 -4.91
N TYR A 23 -14.15 7.20 -4.38
CA TYR A 23 -13.59 6.00 -3.79
C TYR A 23 -13.08 6.30 -2.38
N GLY A 24 -12.86 5.25 -1.62
CA GLY A 24 -12.28 5.35 -0.29
C GLY A 24 -13.35 5.56 0.79
N SER A 25 -13.74 4.46 1.39
CA SER A 25 -14.54 4.40 2.62
C SER A 25 -14.05 3.22 3.46
N ILE A 26 -14.55 3.08 4.68
CA ILE A 26 -14.24 1.92 5.51
C ILE A 26 -14.70 0.62 4.84
N GLN A 27 -15.84 0.66 4.13
CA GLN A 27 -16.41 -0.49 3.44
C GLN A 27 -15.81 -0.74 2.05
N ALA A 28 -15.34 0.33 1.40
CA ALA A 28 -14.75 0.30 0.07
C ALA A 28 -13.47 1.17 0.04
N PRO A 29 -12.33 0.65 0.52
CA PRO A 29 -11.08 1.40 0.56
C PRO A 29 -10.64 1.85 -0.83
N LEU A 30 -9.89 2.96 -0.89
CA LEU A 30 -9.34 3.46 -2.15
C LEU A 30 -8.39 2.41 -2.76
N PRO A 31 -8.67 1.90 -3.96
CA PRO A 31 -7.74 1.00 -4.62
C PRO A 31 -6.39 1.68 -4.91
N PRO A 32 -5.25 1.00 -4.67
CA PRO A 32 -3.92 1.58 -4.87
C PRO A 32 -3.67 2.15 -6.26
N LYS A 33 -4.32 1.60 -7.29
CA LYS A 33 -4.24 2.11 -8.67
C LYS A 33 -4.74 3.54 -8.84
N TYR A 34 -5.44 4.09 -7.86
CA TYR A 34 -5.96 5.47 -7.88
C TYR A 34 -5.14 6.42 -7.00
N TYR A 35 -3.99 6.00 -6.48
CA TYR A 35 -3.14 6.90 -5.72
C TYR A 35 -2.60 8.04 -6.58
N VAL A 36 -2.53 9.20 -5.95
CA VAL A 36 -1.90 10.39 -6.49
C VAL A 36 -0.79 10.85 -5.53
N PRO A 37 0.22 11.60 -6.01
CA PRO A 37 1.28 12.10 -5.15
C PRO A 37 0.74 12.80 -3.90
N GLY A 38 1.26 12.40 -2.74
CA GLY A 38 0.79 12.87 -1.43
C GLY A 38 -0.15 11.91 -0.71
N ASP A 39 -0.64 10.87 -1.37
CA ASP A 39 -1.47 9.85 -0.73
C ASP A 39 -0.69 9.07 0.30
N ARG A 40 -1.35 8.78 1.40
CA ARG A 40 -0.81 7.98 2.48
C ARG A 40 -1.27 6.53 2.34
N LEU A 41 -0.34 5.60 2.49
CA LEU A 41 -0.60 4.16 2.48
C LEU A 41 -0.03 3.51 3.74
N TRP A 42 -0.81 2.63 4.33
CA TRP A 42 -0.38 1.76 5.41
C TRP A 42 -0.13 0.35 4.87
N PHE A 43 1.14 -0.06 4.91
CA PHE A 43 1.56 -1.44 4.64
C PHE A 43 1.52 -2.21 5.94
N ARG A 44 0.47 -2.96 6.16
CA ARG A 44 0.31 -3.73 7.38
C ARG A 44 1.10 -5.03 7.32
N ASN A 45 1.70 -5.42 8.43
CA ASN A 45 2.31 -6.74 8.56
C ASN A 45 1.20 -7.79 8.72
N PRO A 46 1.05 -8.74 7.77
CA PRO A 46 0.03 -9.78 7.85
C PRO A 46 0.46 -10.98 8.70
N ASP A 47 1.71 -11.02 9.17
CA ASP A 47 2.23 -12.10 10.00
C ASP A 47 2.05 -11.77 11.48
N ALA A 48 1.27 -12.58 12.20
CA ALA A 48 0.94 -12.33 13.59
C ALA A 48 2.18 -12.27 14.49
N HIS A 49 3.10 -13.23 14.31
CA HIS A 49 4.27 -13.36 15.18
C HIS A 49 5.22 -12.15 15.04
N SER A 50 5.58 -11.77 13.82
CA SER A 50 6.48 -10.62 13.63
C SER A 50 5.78 -9.28 13.84
N SER A 51 4.45 -9.21 13.78
CA SER A 51 3.72 -7.98 14.08
C SER A 51 3.63 -7.65 15.57
N ASP A 52 3.91 -8.62 16.44
CA ASP A 52 4.01 -8.41 17.89
C ASP A 52 5.30 -7.69 18.29
N VAL A 53 6.29 -7.64 17.39
CA VAL A 53 7.49 -6.83 17.61
C VAL A 53 7.13 -5.35 17.48
N SER A 54 7.41 -4.57 18.53
CA SER A 54 7.14 -3.14 18.57
C SER A 54 7.74 -2.41 17.35
N GLY A 55 6.89 -1.68 16.63
CA GLY A 55 7.25 -0.96 15.42
C GLY A 55 7.26 -1.80 14.14
N TYR A 56 6.86 -3.09 14.20
CA TYR A 56 6.74 -3.97 13.03
C TYR A 56 5.29 -4.39 12.74
N GLU A 57 4.33 -3.70 13.31
CA GLU A 57 2.90 -3.85 12.98
C GLU A 57 2.60 -3.47 11.53
N GLY A 58 3.48 -2.66 10.95
CA GLY A 58 3.40 -2.19 9.58
C GLY A 58 4.30 -1.00 9.30
N SER A 59 4.12 -0.40 8.15
CA SER A 59 4.92 0.76 7.70
C SER A 59 4.05 1.76 6.96
N TRP A 60 4.17 3.02 7.31
CA TRP A 60 3.59 4.10 6.53
C TRP A 60 4.45 4.43 5.31
N GLY A 61 3.80 4.90 4.25
CA GLY A 61 4.43 5.53 3.10
C GLY A 61 3.55 6.62 2.54
N PHE A 62 4.14 7.69 1.99
CA PHE A 62 3.44 8.62 1.12
C PHE A 62 3.81 8.31 -0.32
N TYR A 63 2.81 8.25 -1.18
CA TYR A 63 3.04 8.10 -2.61
C TYR A 63 3.66 9.37 -3.20
N LEU A 64 4.73 9.20 -3.97
CA LEU A 64 5.49 10.29 -4.57
C LEU A 64 5.17 10.49 -6.06
N GLY A 65 4.42 9.57 -6.66
CA GLY A 65 4.27 9.43 -8.10
C GLY A 65 5.30 8.47 -8.70
N GLY A 66 5.06 8.04 -9.95
CA GLY A 66 5.98 7.13 -10.66
C GLY A 66 6.19 5.77 -9.98
N GLY A 67 5.25 5.31 -9.17
CA GLY A 67 5.35 4.05 -8.44
C GLY A 67 6.22 4.10 -7.18
N LEU A 68 6.66 5.27 -6.74
CA LEU A 68 7.56 5.45 -5.59
C LEU A 68 6.83 5.92 -4.34
N PHE A 69 7.29 5.45 -3.18
CA PHE A 69 6.81 5.82 -1.85
C PHE A 69 7.93 6.31 -0.96
N THR A 70 7.61 7.19 0.01
CA THR A 70 8.54 7.57 1.06
C THR A 70 8.82 6.39 1.99
N ASN A 71 10.02 6.37 2.56
CA ASN A 71 10.37 5.41 3.61
C ASN A 71 10.52 6.13 4.95
N PHE A 72 9.66 5.82 5.93
CA PHE A 72 9.76 6.41 7.25
C PHE A 72 10.87 5.82 8.12
N ARG A 73 11.31 4.60 7.80
CA ARG A 73 12.40 3.93 8.52
C ARG A 73 13.77 4.36 8.01
N LYS A 74 13.89 4.63 6.69
CA LYS A 74 15.15 4.99 6.04
C LYS A 74 15.01 6.37 5.43
N ARG A 75 15.41 7.39 6.18
CA ARG A 75 15.28 8.79 5.77
C ARG A 75 16.02 9.05 4.44
N GLY A 76 15.36 9.77 3.54
CA GLY A 76 15.92 10.15 2.25
C GLY A 76 15.93 9.02 1.20
N GLN A 77 15.37 7.85 1.51
CA GLN A 77 15.18 6.77 0.56
C GLN A 77 13.70 6.65 0.16
N SER A 78 13.47 6.33 -1.08
CA SER A 78 12.16 5.89 -1.58
C SER A 78 12.19 4.40 -1.87
N PHE A 79 11.02 3.80 -1.95
CA PHE A 79 10.85 2.40 -2.31
C PHE A 79 9.69 2.24 -3.29
N THR A 80 9.73 1.17 -4.06
CA THR A 80 8.59 0.73 -4.87
C THR A 80 7.61 -0.08 -4.01
N LEU A 81 6.43 -0.32 -4.55
CA LEU A 81 5.45 -1.21 -3.92
C LEU A 81 6.05 -2.61 -3.69
N THR A 82 6.81 -3.10 -4.67
CA THR A 82 7.48 -4.41 -4.61
C THR A 82 8.52 -4.47 -3.48
N ASP A 83 9.37 -3.45 -3.36
CA ASP A 83 10.37 -3.37 -2.30
C ASP A 83 9.71 -3.45 -0.92
N LYS A 84 8.65 -2.67 -0.72
CA LYS A 84 7.97 -2.64 0.58
C LYS A 84 7.21 -3.93 0.89
N CYS A 85 6.55 -4.52 -0.08
CA CYS A 85 5.90 -5.82 0.09
C CYS A 85 6.92 -6.91 0.45
N ALA A 86 8.09 -6.93 -0.23
CA ALA A 86 9.16 -7.87 0.08
C ALA A 86 9.73 -7.63 1.49
N GLU A 87 9.95 -6.38 1.89
CA GLU A 87 10.42 -6.02 3.23
C GLU A 87 9.47 -6.53 4.31
N VAL A 88 8.20 -6.16 4.25
CA VAL A 88 7.19 -6.55 5.23
C VAL A 88 7.03 -8.09 5.27
N PHE A 89 7.06 -8.75 4.11
CA PHE A 89 7.02 -10.21 4.05
C PHE A 89 8.20 -10.86 4.76
N ARG A 90 9.39 -10.28 4.66
CA ARG A 90 10.62 -10.89 5.21
C ARG A 90 10.80 -10.66 6.71
N TRP A 91 10.05 -9.78 7.33
CA TRP A 91 10.08 -9.60 8.79
C TRP A 91 9.83 -10.90 9.54
N ARG A 92 8.89 -11.74 9.08
CA ARG A 92 8.59 -13.07 9.66
C ARG A 92 9.76 -14.05 9.70
N HIS A 93 10.77 -13.80 8.89
CA HIS A 93 11.95 -14.69 8.78
C HIS A 93 13.18 -14.13 9.51
N ALA A 94 13.02 -13.06 10.25
CA ALA A 94 14.11 -12.35 10.92
C ALA A 94 13.82 -12.11 12.41
N THR A 95 12.77 -12.72 12.94
CA THR A 95 12.43 -12.65 14.36
C THR A 95 13.41 -13.49 15.18
N PHE A 96 13.79 -12.97 16.35
CA PHE A 96 14.58 -13.68 17.35
C PHE A 96 14.20 -13.17 18.75
N THR A 97 14.51 -13.95 19.77
CA THR A 97 14.35 -13.52 21.17
C THR A 97 15.72 -13.07 21.68
N ASP A 98 15.79 -11.86 22.22
CA ASP A 98 17.02 -11.33 22.80
C ASP A 98 17.33 -11.91 24.19
N SER A 99 18.43 -11.48 24.79
CA SER A 99 18.86 -11.95 26.12
C SER A 99 17.92 -11.55 27.27
N GLU A 100 17.04 -10.60 27.04
CA GLU A 100 16.04 -10.11 28.00
C GLU A 100 14.69 -10.84 27.83
N GLY A 101 14.58 -11.73 26.84
CA GLY A 101 13.37 -12.47 26.51
C GLY A 101 12.41 -11.70 25.60
N GLU A 102 12.83 -10.54 25.07
CA GLU A 102 12.03 -9.72 24.20
C GLU A 102 12.13 -10.17 22.73
N LEU A 103 11.00 -10.16 22.03
CA LEU A 103 10.94 -10.46 20.61
C LEU A 103 11.48 -9.27 19.81
N ARG A 104 12.45 -9.54 18.93
CA ARG A 104 13.12 -8.55 18.09
C ARG A 104 13.16 -8.99 16.63
N ILE A 105 13.51 -8.06 15.74
CA ILE A 105 13.78 -8.34 14.34
C ILE A 105 15.20 -7.91 13.99
N ASP A 106 15.95 -8.80 13.33
CA ASP A 106 17.29 -8.53 12.80
C ASP A 106 17.16 -7.90 11.40
N GLU A 107 17.33 -6.58 11.33
CA GLU A 107 17.27 -5.81 10.09
C GLU A 107 18.31 -6.28 9.06
N THR A 108 19.48 -6.79 9.49
CA THR A 108 20.52 -7.31 8.57
C THR A 108 20.02 -8.57 7.86
N ILE A 109 19.29 -9.42 8.58
CA ILE A 109 18.66 -10.61 7.98
C ILE A 109 17.54 -10.17 7.03
N VAL A 110 16.71 -9.18 7.42
CA VAL A 110 15.66 -8.65 6.54
C VAL A 110 16.27 -8.15 5.23
N GLU A 111 17.28 -7.28 5.29
CA GLU A 111 17.91 -6.70 4.10
C GLU A 111 18.49 -7.77 3.16
N LYS A 112 19.20 -8.76 3.71
CA LYS A 112 19.75 -9.87 2.91
C LYS A 112 18.65 -10.68 2.23
N ARG A 113 17.56 -10.97 2.94
CA ARG A 113 16.43 -11.74 2.40
C ARG A 113 15.64 -10.96 1.38
N VAL A 114 15.46 -9.65 1.56
CA VAL A 114 14.84 -8.75 0.58
C VAL A 114 15.67 -8.73 -0.70
N ALA A 115 16.98 -8.48 -0.59
CA ALA A 115 17.88 -8.47 -1.75
C ALA A 115 17.83 -9.80 -2.52
N HIS A 116 17.84 -10.93 -1.81
CA HIS A 116 17.70 -12.25 -2.44
C HIS A 116 16.34 -12.41 -3.15
N THR A 117 15.26 -11.96 -2.51
CA THR A 117 13.92 -12.02 -3.11
C THR A 117 13.85 -11.22 -4.39
N LEU A 118 14.33 -9.98 -4.37
CA LEU A 118 14.27 -9.07 -5.52
C LEU A 118 15.18 -9.49 -6.68
N ALA A 119 16.23 -10.26 -6.38
CA ALA A 119 17.12 -10.83 -7.40
C ALA A 119 16.52 -12.04 -8.13
N ASP A 120 15.46 -12.65 -7.59
CA ASP A 120 14.78 -13.81 -8.17
C ASP A 120 13.34 -13.44 -8.56
N ALA A 121 13.08 -13.42 -9.86
CA ALA A 121 11.77 -13.05 -10.41
C ALA A 121 10.63 -13.98 -9.93
N THR A 122 10.92 -15.27 -9.74
CA THR A 122 9.94 -16.25 -9.28
C THR A 122 9.57 -16.01 -7.82
N LEU A 123 10.56 -15.82 -6.96
CA LEU A 123 10.34 -15.47 -5.56
C LEU A 123 9.63 -14.12 -5.41
N THR A 124 10.02 -13.13 -6.21
CA THR A 124 9.36 -11.83 -6.23
C THR A 124 7.89 -11.99 -6.58
N ALA A 125 7.56 -12.72 -7.65
CA ALA A 125 6.18 -12.94 -8.08
C ALA A 125 5.36 -13.67 -7.00
N GLU A 126 5.94 -14.66 -6.33
CA GLU A 126 5.27 -15.38 -5.24
C GLU A 126 4.96 -14.46 -4.05
N VAL A 127 5.94 -13.69 -3.61
CA VAL A 127 5.75 -12.72 -2.52
C VAL A 127 4.71 -11.67 -2.89
N MET A 128 4.78 -11.14 -4.11
CA MET A 128 3.82 -10.13 -4.57
C MET A 128 2.39 -10.69 -4.64
N ARG A 129 2.22 -11.92 -5.10
CA ARG A 129 0.91 -12.58 -5.13
C ARG A 129 0.28 -12.70 -3.73
N GLN A 130 1.08 -12.90 -2.69
CA GLN A 130 0.60 -12.97 -1.31
C GLN A 130 0.39 -11.59 -0.70
N MET A 131 1.30 -10.66 -0.94
CA MET A 131 1.37 -9.38 -0.22
C MET A 131 0.56 -8.27 -0.90
N LEU A 132 0.50 -8.27 -2.24
CA LEU A 132 -0.18 -7.22 -3.00
C LEU A 132 -1.69 -7.47 -3.09
N CYS A 133 -2.28 -7.85 -2.00
CA CYS A 133 -3.72 -7.99 -1.86
C CYS A 133 -4.23 -6.94 -0.89
N LEU A 134 -5.45 -6.48 -1.12
CA LEU A 134 -6.16 -5.67 -0.14
C LEU A 134 -6.43 -6.54 1.08
N ARG A 135 -6.16 -5.97 2.25
CA ARG A 135 -6.49 -6.64 3.51
C ARG A 135 -7.97 -6.47 3.80
N ASP A 136 -8.62 -7.55 4.20
CA ASP A 136 -9.93 -7.46 4.83
C ASP A 136 -9.79 -6.74 6.19
N PRO A 137 -10.44 -5.59 6.41
CA PRO A 137 -10.39 -4.87 7.68
C PRO A 137 -10.95 -5.68 8.86
N LYS A 138 -11.75 -6.71 8.60
CA LYS A 138 -12.31 -7.62 9.60
C LYS A 138 -11.53 -8.93 9.69
N GLY A 139 -10.62 -9.17 8.74
CA GLY A 139 -9.86 -10.40 8.65
C GLY A 139 -8.78 -10.52 9.71
N VAL A 140 -8.63 -11.72 10.23
CA VAL A 140 -7.47 -12.13 11.00
C VAL A 140 -6.26 -12.17 10.06
N TYR A 141 -5.06 -12.12 10.61
CA TYR A 141 -3.78 -12.04 9.91
C TYR A 141 -3.58 -13.06 8.77
N ASP A 142 -4.27 -14.19 8.80
CA ASP A 142 -4.07 -15.30 7.86
C ASP A 142 -4.72 -15.11 6.47
N ALA A 143 -5.62 -14.14 6.31
CA ALA A 143 -6.48 -14.05 5.13
C ALA A 143 -6.22 -12.85 4.24
N GLY A 144 -5.12 -12.11 4.41
CA GLY A 144 -4.95 -10.88 3.64
C GLY A 144 -3.52 -10.52 3.29
N GLY A 145 -3.41 -9.66 2.32
CA GLY A 145 -2.16 -9.01 1.94
C GLY A 145 -1.76 -7.89 2.90
N CYS A 146 -0.77 -7.12 2.50
CA CYS A 146 -0.27 -6.01 3.32
C CYS A 146 -0.95 -4.66 3.03
N ILE A 147 -1.74 -4.54 1.98
CA ILE A 147 -2.35 -3.26 1.60
C ILE A 147 -3.57 -2.98 2.47
N ASP A 148 -3.44 -2.05 3.40
CA ASP A 148 -4.53 -1.57 4.26
C ASP A 148 -4.87 -0.13 3.89
N THR A 149 -5.96 0.04 3.16
CA THR A 149 -6.46 1.34 2.71
C THR A 149 -7.62 1.86 3.56
N THR A 150 -7.96 1.18 4.66
CA THR A 150 -9.07 1.58 5.54
C THR A 150 -8.87 2.93 6.23
N ARG A 151 -7.63 3.43 6.21
CA ARG A 151 -7.27 4.71 6.81
C ARG A 151 -7.24 5.86 5.81
N GLU A 152 -7.56 5.59 4.54
CA GLU A 152 -7.62 6.62 3.51
C GLU A 152 -8.93 7.43 3.61
N ALA A 153 -8.80 8.73 3.40
CA ALA A 153 -9.98 9.58 3.28
C ALA A 153 -10.70 9.32 1.96
N PRO A 154 -12.04 9.42 1.92
CA PRO A 154 -12.78 9.40 0.67
C PRO A 154 -12.30 10.50 -0.27
N ARG A 155 -12.16 10.18 -1.55
CA ARG A 155 -11.81 11.16 -2.58
C ARG A 155 -12.52 10.88 -3.88
N GLN A 156 -12.52 11.89 -4.72
CA GLN A 156 -12.94 11.76 -6.10
C GLN A 156 -11.71 11.53 -6.98
N VAL A 157 -11.77 10.54 -7.84
CA VAL A 157 -10.71 10.19 -8.76
C VAL A 157 -11.23 10.12 -10.18
N CYS A 158 -10.39 10.45 -11.16
CA CYS A 158 -10.67 10.25 -12.58
C CYS A 158 -10.13 8.87 -12.99
N PRO A 159 -10.98 7.91 -13.35
CA PRO A 159 -10.53 6.61 -13.83
C PRO A 159 -9.59 6.77 -15.03
N GLY A 160 -8.52 5.98 -15.07
CA GLY A 160 -7.52 6.01 -16.15
C GLY A 160 -6.35 6.97 -15.92
N THR A 161 -6.33 7.75 -14.83
CA THR A 161 -5.18 8.60 -14.45
C THR A 161 -4.27 7.91 -13.44
N THR A 162 -4.13 6.60 -13.55
CA THR A 162 -3.40 5.78 -12.59
C THR A 162 -2.04 5.38 -13.15
N ASP A 163 -1.01 5.42 -12.33
CA ASP A 163 0.34 4.97 -12.68
C ASP A 163 0.78 3.70 -11.91
N ILE A 164 -0.08 3.19 -11.02
CA ILE A 164 0.13 1.89 -10.37
C ILE A 164 -0.83 0.86 -10.96
N VAL A 165 -0.28 -0.17 -11.58
CA VAL A 165 -1.04 -1.32 -12.07
C VAL A 165 -0.86 -2.47 -11.11
N LEU A 166 -1.95 -2.89 -10.47
CA LEU A 166 -1.96 -4.09 -9.64
C LEU A 166 -2.13 -5.33 -10.52
N PRO A 167 -1.47 -6.45 -10.17
CA PRO A 167 -1.78 -7.73 -10.80
C PRO A 167 -3.27 -8.04 -10.62
N VAL A 168 -3.90 -8.47 -11.69
CA VAL A 168 -5.28 -8.96 -11.61
C VAL A 168 -5.22 -10.33 -10.95
N SER A 169 -5.89 -10.49 -9.81
CA SER A 169 -6.04 -11.77 -9.11
C SER A 169 -6.90 -12.75 -9.91
#